data_953b3cd7f5d408afac5c7bafcec9624b
#
_entry.id   953b3cd7f5d408afac5c7bafcec9624b
#
_cell.length_a   1.000
_cell.length_b   1.000
_cell.length_c   1.000
_cell.angle_alpha   90.00
_cell.angle_beta   90.00
_cell.angle_gamma   90.00
#
_symmetry.space_group_name_H-M   'P 1'
#
loop_
_entity.id
_entity.type
_entity.pdbx_description
1 polymer ?
#
loop_
_entity_poly.entity_id
_entity_poly.type
_entity_poly.pdbx_seq_one_letter_code
_entity_poly.pdbx_strand_id
1 'polypeptide(L)'
;MEKQYLTSLDEYFCSQYSDYVKLSALEGYIMPEVMTVGADGNIQRKDSEVMRLCHQKNPEELLKKLKEGFADTEYTFNFSFRSFRDSMRDPFRKYTFAKLLPGALSRANETVKSAGEKLNIAPKYWQKIVKGRLYPEKNTVIALALVTSMKQADVNNLFNVMGFSFKKDSVRDVVCEYLLTNGIFNEQMRDDCLNEYKITTLPIRRADTSNPQQE
;
A
#
# COMPACT_ATOMS: atom_id res chain seq x y z
N MET A 1 9.30 10.99 23.12
CA MET A 1 10.05 9.91 22.42
C MET A 1 9.51 9.85 21.02
N GLU A 2 10.30 10.23 20.04
CA GLU A 2 9.94 10.08 18.63
C GLU A 2 9.71 8.60 18.33
N LYS A 3 8.61 8.28 17.67
CA LYS A 3 8.28 6.90 17.32
C LYS A 3 9.17 6.49 16.13
N GLN A 4 10.31 5.89 16.40
CA GLN A 4 11.34 5.52 15.41
C GLN A 4 10.76 4.76 14.20
N TYR A 5 9.70 3.97 14.39
CA TYR A 5 9.04 3.27 13.28
C TYR A 5 8.31 4.20 12.31
N LEU A 6 7.85 5.40 12.76
CA LEU A 6 7.25 6.40 11.85
C LEU A 6 8.32 7.08 11.00
N THR A 7 9.47 7.40 11.59
CA THR A 7 10.62 7.95 10.83
C THR A 7 11.09 6.96 9.76
N SER A 8 11.24 5.67 10.12
CA SER A 8 11.57 4.63 9.14
C SER A 8 10.50 4.43 8.07
N LEU A 9 9.22 4.59 8.41
CA LEU A 9 8.14 4.58 7.43
C LEU A 9 8.25 5.75 6.46
N ASP A 10 8.53 6.95 6.95
CA ASP A 10 8.70 8.14 6.12
C ASP A 10 9.88 7.99 5.15
N GLU A 11 11.00 7.47 5.61
CA GLU A 11 12.16 7.17 4.76
C GLU A 11 11.81 6.13 3.68
N TYR A 12 11.15 5.05 4.07
CA TYR A 12 10.70 4.03 3.13
C TYR A 12 9.71 4.63 2.10
N PHE A 13 8.74 5.40 2.57
CA PHE A 13 7.74 6.04 1.71
C PHE A 13 8.39 6.97 0.69
N CYS A 14 9.31 7.83 1.13
CA CYS A 14 10.05 8.73 0.25
C CYS A 14 10.86 7.98 -0.81
N SER A 15 11.37 6.79 -0.49
CA SER A 15 12.15 5.98 -1.43
C SER A 15 11.28 5.19 -2.43
N GLN A 16 10.03 4.88 -2.08
CA GLN A 16 9.19 3.95 -2.84
C GLN A 16 8.01 4.61 -3.54
N TYR A 17 7.45 5.68 -2.98
CA TYR A 17 6.27 6.32 -3.56
C TYR A 17 6.61 7.10 -4.83
N SER A 18 6.04 6.67 -5.96
CA SER A 18 6.45 7.15 -7.28
C SER A 18 6.29 8.65 -7.50
N ASP A 19 5.23 9.24 -6.93
CA ASP A 19 5.00 10.68 -7.10
C ASP A 19 5.95 11.52 -6.25
N TYR A 20 6.29 11.05 -5.04
CA TYR A 20 7.34 11.69 -4.24
C TYR A 20 8.69 11.61 -4.95
N VAL A 21 9.06 10.42 -5.43
CA VAL A 21 10.31 10.19 -6.16
C VAL A 21 10.39 11.09 -7.39
N LYS A 22 9.33 11.20 -8.18
CA LYS A 22 9.29 12.12 -9.32
C LYS A 22 9.40 13.58 -8.92
N LEU A 23 8.68 14.01 -7.87
CA LEU A 23 8.67 15.41 -7.42
C LEU A 23 9.99 15.80 -6.74
N SER A 24 10.64 14.87 -6.04
CA SER A 24 11.94 15.10 -5.41
C SER A 24 13.10 15.03 -6.40
N ALA A 25 12.98 14.15 -7.41
CA ALA A 25 13.95 14.00 -8.50
C ALA A 25 13.76 15.01 -9.63
N LEU A 26 12.82 15.95 -9.52
CA LEU A 26 12.80 17.10 -10.43
C LEU A 26 14.19 17.74 -10.34
N GLU A 27 15.06 17.26 -11.22
CA GLU A 27 16.36 17.86 -11.49
C GLU A 27 16.14 19.36 -11.55
N GLY A 28 16.86 20.06 -10.71
CA GLY A 28 16.70 21.50 -10.64
C GLY A 28 16.70 22.03 -12.06
N TYR A 29 15.68 22.77 -12.42
CA TYR A 29 15.56 23.45 -13.70
C TYR A 29 16.96 23.96 -14.04
N ILE A 30 17.59 23.40 -15.08
CA ILE A 30 18.88 23.88 -15.58
C ILE A 30 18.58 25.27 -16.11
N MET A 31 18.70 26.25 -15.23
CA MET A 31 18.61 27.64 -15.67
C MET A 31 19.66 27.84 -16.74
N PRO A 32 19.29 28.42 -17.89
CA PRO A 32 20.29 28.81 -18.86
C PRO A 32 21.35 29.65 -18.15
N GLU A 33 22.63 29.40 -18.46
CA GLU A 33 23.76 30.11 -17.86
C GLU A 33 23.46 31.61 -17.82
N VAL A 34 23.33 32.17 -16.61
CA VAL A 34 23.12 33.60 -16.47
C VAL A 34 24.48 34.26 -16.61
N MET A 35 24.69 34.93 -17.74
CA MET A 35 25.85 35.78 -17.94
C MET A 35 25.58 37.13 -17.27
N THR A 36 26.38 37.50 -16.33
CA THR A 36 26.36 38.87 -15.74
C THR A 36 27.56 39.62 -16.24
N VAL A 37 27.32 40.88 -16.66
CA VAL A 37 28.40 41.77 -17.03
C VAL A 37 28.87 42.46 -15.75
N GLY A 38 30.13 42.21 -15.37
CA GLY A 38 30.75 42.88 -14.25
C GLY A 38 30.92 44.41 -14.48
N ALA A 39 31.13 45.16 -13.41
CA ALA A 39 31.38 46.62 -13.50
C ALA A 39 32.60 47.01 -14.36
N ASP A 40 33.48 46.05 -14.62
CA ASP A 40 34.64 46.09 -15.48
C ASP A 40 34.37 45.76 -16.96
N GLY A 41 33.10 45.49 -17.31
CA GLY A 41 32.71 45.13 -18.65
C GLY A 41 32.98 43.66 -19.00
N ASN A 42 33.54 42.86 -18.10
CA ASN A 42 33.83 41.45 -18.33
C ASN A 42 32.59 40.60 -18.09
N ILE A 43 32.37 39.61 -18.96
CA ILE A 43 31.27 38.62 -18.80
C ILE A 43 31.69 37.58 -17.75
N GLN A 44 30.99 37.58 -16.61
CA GLN A 44 31.17 36.58 -15.57
C GLN A 44 30.05 35.55 -15.66
N ARG A 45 30.44 34.26 -15.72
CA ARG A 45 29.51 33.16 -15.58
C ARG A 45 29.22 32.96 -14.09
N LYS A 46 27.98 33.11 -13.69
CA LYS A 46 27.55 32.76 -12.35
C LYS A 46 27.31 31.25 -12.29
N ASP A 47 27.97 30.61 -11.32
CA ASP A 47 27.86 29.15 -11.12
C ASP A 47 26.40 28.74 -10.93
N SER A 48 25.92 27.84 -11.76
CA SER A 48 24.53 27.36 -11.76
C SER A 48 24.19 26.57 -10.47
N GLU A 49 25.19 26.13 -9.70
CA GLU A 49 24.98 25.38 -8.44
C GLU A 49 24.30 26.22 -7.34
N VAL A 50 24.64 27.50 -7.23
CA VAL A 50 24.04 28.39 -6.20
C VAL A 50 22.56 28.63 -6.46
N MET A 51 22.11 28.60 -7.72
CA MET A 51 20.70 28.78 -8.05
C MET A 51 19.89 27.50 -7.87
N ARG A 52 20.49 26.31 -7.91
CA ARG A 52 19.83 25.02 -7.62
C ARG A 52 19.34 24.94 -6.17
N LEU A 53 20.17 25.39 -5.22
CA LEU A 53 19.82 25.34 -3.79
C LEU A 53 18.64 26.23 -3.40
N CYS A 54 18.46 27.36 -4.10
CA CYS A 54 17.35 28.28 -3.81
C CYS A 54 15.97 27.80 -4.32
N HIS A 55 15.94 26.82 -5.21
CA HIS A 55 14.71 26.33 -5.84
C HIS A 55 14.38 24.86 -5.53
N GLN A 56 15.24 24.15 -4.79
CA GLN A 56 14.91 22.81 -4.29
C GLN A 56 13.81 22.93 -3.24
N LYS A 57 12.69 22.29 -3.51
CA LYS A 57 11.65 22.11 -2.49
C LYS A 57 12.26 21.36 -1.32
N ASN A 58 12.07 21.86 -0.11
CA ASN A 58 12.48 21.17 1.10
C ASN A 58 11.79 19.77 1.10
N PRO A 59 12.53 18.67 1.14
CA PRO A 59 11.96 17.32 1.13
C PRO A 59 10.93 17.09 2.24
N GLU A 60 11.16 17.66 3.41
CA GLU A 60 10.25 17.56 4.55
C GLU A 60 8.92 18.29 4.29
N GLU A 61 8.99 19.50 3.71
CA GLU A 61 7.79 20.25 3.32
C GLU A 61 7.01 19.54 2.22
N LEU A 62 7.71 18.90 1.28
CA LEU A 62 7.08 18.13 0.22
C LEU A 62 6.32 16.94 0.79
N LEU A 63 6.96 16.17 1.68
CA LEU A 63 6.31 15.03 2.34
C LEU A 63 5.12 15.48 3.17
N LYS A 64 5.25 16.56 3.93
CA LYS A 64 4.15 17.13 4.72
C LYS A 64 2.96 17.52 3.85
N LYS A 65 3.19 18.22 2.75
CA LYS A 65 2.13 18.60 1.79
C LYS A 65 1.46 17.39 1.17
N LEU A 66 2.22 16.34 0.83
CA LEU A 66 1.65 15.10 0.32
C LEU A 66 0.78 14.43 1.38
N LYS A 67 1.26 14.28 2.62
CA LYS A 67 0.47 13.72 3.73
C LYS A 67 -0.82 14.51 3.99
N GLU A 68 -0.79 15.83 3.88
CA GLU A 68 -1.98 16.68 4.04
C GLU A 68 -3.01 16.45 2.94
N GLY A 69 -2.56 16.17 1.73
CA GLY A 69 -3.40 15.91 0.55
C GLY A 69 -4.00 14.50 0.48
N PHE A 70 -3.49 13.55 1.26
CA PHE A 70 -4.03 12.20 1.23
C PHE A 70 -5.39 12.14 1.92
N ALA A 71 -6.33 11.48 1.28
CA ALA A 71 -7.64 11.16 1.83
C ALA A 71 -8.03 9.77 1.35
N ASP A 72 -7.84 8.77 2.20
CA ASP A 72 -8.32 7.42 1.93
C ASP A 72 -9.67 7.24 2.61
N THR A 73 -10.74 7.57 1.89
CA THR A 73 -12.10 7.57 2.44
C THR A 73 -12.83 6.25 2.25
N GLU A 74 -12.31 5.34 1.42
CA GLU A 74 -13.01 4.14 1.04
C GLU A 74 -12.18 2.88 1.26
N TYR A 75 -12.39 2.25 2.40
CA TYR A 75 -11.95 0.89 2.62
C TYR A 75 -13.16 -0.02 2.71
N THR A 76 -13.59 -0.52 1.57
CA THR A 76 -14.72 -1.45 1.48
C THR A 76 -14.23 -2.84 1.13
N PHE A 77 -14.92 -3.87 1.65
CA PHE A 77 -14.75 -5.22 1.17
C PHE A 77 -15.55 -5.39 -0.12
N ASN A 78 -14.85 -5.52 -1.22
CA ASN A 78 -15.47 -5.87 -2.47
C ASN A 78 -15.23 -7.35 -2.77
N PHE A 79 -16.27 -8.06 -3.15
CA PHE A 79 -16.22 -9.46 -3.55
C PHE A 79 -16.63 -9.58 -5.01
N SER A 80 -15.77 -10.21 -5.81
CA SER A 80 -16.16 -10.60 -7.16
C SER A 80 -16.59 -12.07 -7.18
N PHE A 81 -17.65 -12.35 -7.90
CA PHE A 81 -18.08 -13.72 -8.14
C PHE A 81 -17.22 -14.35 -9.24
N ARG A 82 -16.74 -15.56 -8.99
CA ARG A 82 -16.07 -16.32 -10.04
C ARG A 82 -17.07 -16.61 -11.15
N SER A 83 -16.79 -16.13 -12.36
CA SER A 83 -17.63 -16.46 -13.50
C SER A 83 -17.47 -17.95 -13.84
N PHE A 84 -18.54 -18.57 -14.27
CA PHE A 84 -18.51 -19.96 -14.74
C PHE A 84 -17.51 -20.16 -15.89
N ARG A 85 -17.36 -19.15 -16.76
CA ARG A 85 -16.38 -19.13 -17.86
C ARG A 85 -14.94 -19.16 -17.36
N ASP A 86 -14.64 -18.41 -16.31
CA ASP A 86 -13.29 -18.40 -15.70
C ASP A 86 -12.98 -19.72 -15.02
N SER A 87 -14.03 -20.37 -14.46
CA SER A 87 -13.90 -21.71 -13.90
C SER A 87 -13.58 -22.78 -14.96
N MET A 88 -14.08 -22.59 -16.17
CA MET A 88 -13.86 -23.52 -17.29
C MET A 88 -12.53 -23.26 -18.03
N ARG A 89 -12.05 -22.01 -18.05
CA ARG A 89 -10.80 -21.64 -18.75
C ARG A 89 -9.55 -22.19 -18.09
N ASP A 90 -9.59 -22.55 -16.82
CA ASP A 90 -8.39 -23.00 -16.12
C ASP A 90 -8.66 -24.11 -15.09
N PRO A 91 -9.19 -25.30 -15.56
CA PRO A 91 -9.44 -26.44 -14.68
C PRO A 91 -8.14 -27.01 -14.07
N PHE A 92 -6.97 -26.61 -14.61
CA PHE A 92 -5.66 -27.10 -14.22
C PHE A 92 -4.85 -26.16 -13.32
N ARG A 93 -5.42 -25.01 -12.89
CA ARG A 93 -4.73 -24.19 -11.90
C ARG A 93 -4.48 -24.98 -10.63
N LYS A 94 -3.23 -25.45 -10.53
CA LYS A 94 -2.75 -26.23 -9.40
C LYS A 94 -2.86 -25.46 -8.09
N TYR A 95 -2.71 -24.14 -8.15
CA TYR A 95 -2.75 -23.24 -7.01
C TYR A 95 -3.83 -22.18 -7.20
N THR A 96 -4.74 -22.10 -6.26
CA THR A 96 -5.76 -21.03 -6.18
C THR A 96 -5.66 -20.40 -4.80
N PHE A 97 -6.20 -19.19 -4.64
CA PHE A 97 -6.28 -18.51 -3.35
C PHE A 97 -6.81 -19.46 -2.24
N ALA A 98 -7.92 -20.11 -2.51
CA ALA A 98 -8.55 -21.03 -1.55
C ALA A 98 -7.66 -22.21 -1.16
N LYS A 99 -6.76 -22.69 -2.04
CA LYS A 99 -5.82 -23.77 -1.75
C LYS A 99 -4.60 -23.30 -0.97
N LEU A 100 -4.13 -22.08 -1.23
CA LEU A 100 -2.94 -21.52 -0.57
C LEU A 100 -3.27 -20.91 0.80
N LEU A 101 -4.46 -20.36 0.98
CA LEU A 101 -4.87 -19.66 2.18
C LEU A 101 -4.69 -20.47 3.48
N PRO A 102 -5.17 -21.73 3.58
CA PRO A 102 -5.00 -22.49 4.82
C PRO A 102 -3.54 -22.71 5.23
N GLY A 103 -2.67 -22.95 4.25
CA GLY A 103 -1.23 -23.10 4.48
C GLY A 103 -0.57 -21.81 4.93
N ALA A 104 -0.94 -20.67 4.34
CA ALA A 104 -0.44 -19.36 4.73
C ALA A 104 -0.89 -18.99 6.16
N LEU A 105 -2.16 -19.23 6.50
CA LEU A 105 -2.69 -19.01 7.85
C LEU A 105 -2.01 -19.93 8.89
N SER A 106 -1.81 -21.20 8.57
CA SER A 106 -1.12 -22.15 9.46
C SER A 106 0.31 -21.66 9.78
N ARG A 107 1.04 -21.13 8.80
CA ARG A 107 2.38 -20.54 9.03
C ARG A 107 2.35 -19.26 9.87
N ALA A 108 1.23 -18.57 9.90
CA ALA A 108 0.97 -17.43 10.77
C ALA A 108 0.40 -17.81 12.14
N ASN A 109 0.33 -19.12 12.47
CA ASN A 109 -0.30 -19.69 13.67
C ASN A 109 -1.78 -19.31 13.81
N GLU A 110 -2.48 -19.16 12.68
CA GLU A 110 -3.89 -18.82 12.63
C GLU A 110 -4.73 -19.92 12.01
N THR A 111 -5.99 -19.98 12.42
CA THR A 111 -6.98 -20.86 11.81
C THR A 111 -7.80 -20.09 10.77
N VAL A 112 -8.39 -20.81 9.84
CA VAL A 112 -9.33 -20.21 8.87
C VAL A 112 -10.50 -19.51 9.58
N LYS A 113 -10.96 -20.06 10.71
CA LYS A 113 -12.06 -19.49 11.48
C LYS A 113 -11.62 -18.17 12.16
N SER A 114 -10.50 -18.21 12.91
CA SER A 114 -9.99 -17.01 13.61
C SER A 114 -9.69 -15.86 12.65
N ALA A 115 -9.16 -16.16 11.47
CA ALA A 115 -8.88 -15.15 10.44
C ALA A 115 -10.16 -14.42 9.97
N GLY A 116 -11.26 -15.14 9.76
CA GLY A 116 -12.54 -14.54 9.42
C GLY A 116 -13.13 -13.68 10.53
N GLU A 117 -12.98 -14.11 11.79
CA GLU A 117 -13.40 -13.35 12.96
C GLU A 117 -12.59 -12.05 13.12
N LYS A 118 -11.26 -12.13 12.99
CA LYS A 118 -10.37 -10.95 13.04
C LYS A 118 -10.66 -9.94 11.94
N LEU A 119 -11.02 -10.40 10.74
CA LEU A 119 -11.43 -9.53 9.63
C LEU A 119 -12.85 -8.98 9.79
N ASN A 120 -13.60 -9.45 10.80
CA ASN A 120 -15.00 -9.09 10.99
C ASN A 120 -15.89 -9.33 9.76
N ILE A 121 -15.54 -10.34 8.94
CA ILE A 121 -16.34 -10.76 7.78
C ILE A 121 -17.44 -11.71 8.27
N ALA A 122 -18.68 -11.51 7.78
CA ALA A 122 -19.77 -12.41 8.10
C ALA A 122 -19.44 -13.85 7.68
N PRO A 123 -19.67 -14.87 8.55
CA PRO A 123 -19.28 -16.25 8.31
C PRO A 123 -19.74 -16.84 6.97
N LYS A 124 -20.91 -16.43 6.51
CA LYS A 124 -21.49 -16.83 5.22
C LYS A 124 -20.58 -16.43 4.04
N TYR A 125 -20.06 -15.20 4.05
CA TYR A 125 -19.17 -14.71 3.00
C TYR A 125 -17.77 -15.27 3.13
N TRP A 126 -17.24 -15.34 4.35
CA TRP A 126 -15.94 -15.92 4.61
C TRP A 126 -15.84 -17.37 4.12
N GLN A 127 -16.86 -18.20 4.41
CA GLN A 127 -16.93 -19.56 3.89
C GLN A 127 -16.92 -19.65 2.35
N LYS A 128 -17.57 -18.70 1.67
CA LYS A 128 -17.55 -18.64 0.20
C LYS A 128 -16.15 -18.31 -0.33
N ILE A 129 -15.42 -17.40 0.35
CA ILE A 129 -14.03 -17.06 0.02
C ILE A 129 -13.13 -18.28 0.20
N VAL A 130 -13.21 -18.92 1.36
CA VAL A 130 -12.40 -20.12 1.68
C VAL A 130 -12.67 -21.30 0.73
N LYS A 131 -13.91 -21.45 0.27
CA LYS A 131 -14.29 -22.47 -0.73
C LYS A 131 -13.98 -22.06 -2.18
N GLY A 132 -13.40 -20.86 -2.41
CA GLY A 132 -13.08 -20.35 -3.73
C GLY A 132 -14.31 -20.00 -4.58
N ARG A 133 -15.46 -19.75 -3.96
CA ARG A 133 -16.70 -19.31 -4.62
C ARG A 133 -16.76 -17.80 -4.76
N LEU A 134 -16.09 -17.07 -3.87
CA LEU A 134 -15.89 -15.63 -3.92
C LEU A 134 -14.41 -15.32 -3.94
N TYR A 135 -14.00 -14.34 -4.72
CA TYR A 135 -12.62 -13.87 -4.76
C TYR A 135 -12.51 -12.57 -3.96
N PRO A 136 -11.63 -12.52 -2.95
CA PRO A 136 -11.37 -11.28 -2.22
C PRO A 136 -10.60 -10.32 -3.12
N GLU A 137 -10.84 -9.04 -2.94
CA GLU A 137 -10.01 -8.00 -3.55
C GLU A 137 -8.68 -7.83 -2.83
N LYS A 138 -7.75 -7.11 -3.47
CA LYS A 138 -6.42 -6.86 -2.94
C LYS A 138 -6.44 -6.32 -1.51
N ASN A 139 -7.27 -5.31 -1.24
CA ASN A 139 -7.38 -4.70 0.09
C ASN A 139 -7.83 -5.70 1.17
N THR A 140 -8.70 -6.65 0.83
CA THR A 140 -9.10 -7.72 1.75
C THR A 140 -7.93 -8.65 2.07
N VAL A 141 -7.10 -8.98 1.08
CA VAL A 141 -5.92 -9.83 1.29
C VAL A 141 -4.87 -9.10 2.12
N ILE A 142 -4.65 -7.81 1.89
CA ILE A 142 -3.75 -6.97 2.70
C ILE A 142 -4.24 -6.93 4.15
N ALA A 143 -5.52 -6.65 4.36
CA ALA A 143 -6.11 -6.61 5.69
C ALA A 143 -5.96 -7.95 6.42
N LEU A 144 -6.25 -9.06 5.71
CA LEU A 144 -6.05 -10.40 6.24
C LEU A 144 -4.61 -10.61 6.70
N ALA A 145 -3.65 -10.25 5.87
CA ALA A 145 -2.23 -10.39 6.19
C ALA A 145 -1.83 -9.61 7.44
N LEU A 146 -2.29 -8.37 7.56
CA LEU A 146 -1.98 -7.50 8.70
C LEU A 146 -2.61 -7.98 10.01
N VAL A 147 -3.88 -8.44 9.99
CA VAL A 147 -4.55 -8.91 11.23
C VAL A 147 -4.14 -10.32 11.65
N THR A 148 -3.60 -11.12 10.73
CA THR A 148 -3.12 -12.49 11.03
C THR A 148 -1.60 -12.59 11.15
N SER A 149 -0.90 -11.46 11.08
CA SER A 149 0.57 -11.44 11.13
C SER A 149 1.23 -12.31 10.07
N MET A 150 0.65 -12.35 8.87
CA MET A 150 1.13 -13.18 7.78
C MET A 150 2.43 -12.62 7.22
N LYS A 151 3.40 -13.48 6.94
CA LYS A 151 4.68 -13.06 6.35
C LYS A 151 4.49 -12.55 4.93
N GLN A 152 5.29 -11.55 4.53
CA GLN A 152 5.24 -10.98 3.18
C GLN A 152 5.38 -12.00 2.06
N ALA A 153 6.21 -13.04 2.25
CA ALA A 153 6.35 -14.12 1.26
C ALA A 153 5.03 -14.86 0.99
N ASP A 154 4.21 -15.08 2.02
CA ASP A 154 2.90 -15.72 1.89
C ASP A 154 1.90 -14.79 1.20
N VAL A 155 1.95 -13.50 1.53
CA VAL A 155 1.13 -12.47 0.85
C VAL A 155 1.47 -12.42 -0.64
N ASN A 156 2.75 -12.40 -0.98
CA ASN A 156 3.21 -12.41 -2.37
C ASN A 156 2.73 -13.66 -3.13
N ASN A 157 2.73 -14.82 -2.48
CA ASN A 157 2.19 -16.04 -3.07
C ASN A 157 0.68 -15.95 -3.34
N LEU A 158 -0.08 -15.39 -2.39
CA LEU A 158 -1.52 -15.15 -2.57
C LEU A 158 -1.78 -14.11 -3.66
N PHE A 159 -0.99 -13.04 -3.71
CA PHE A 159 -1.08 -12.01 -4.73
C PHE A 159 -0.81 -12.57 -6.12
N ASN A 160 0.26 -13.36 -6.28
CA ASN A 160 0.64 -13.96 -7.57
C ASN A 160 -0.51 -14.79 -8.16
N VAL A 161 -1.21 -15.61 -7.37
CA VAL A 161 -2.33 -16.41 -7.88
C VAL A 161 -3.57 -15.59 -8.17
N MET A 162 -3.68 -14.38 -7.58
CA MET A 162 -4.79 -13.47 -7.80
C MET A 162 -4.50 -12.41 -8.88
N GLY A 163 -3.24 -12.31 -9.33
CA GLY A 163 -2.80 -11.27 -10.27
C GLY A 163 -2.66 -9.89 -9.63
N PHE A 164 -2.42 -9.84 -8.31
CA PHE A 164 -2.21 -8.59 -7.57
C PHE A 164 -0.72 -8.28 -7.40
N SER A 165 -0.42 -7.00 -7.21
CA SER A 165 0.90 -6.51 -6.81
C SER A 165 0.75 -5.23 -6.00
N PHE A 166 1.75 -4.92 -5.18
CA PHE A 166 1.85 -3.60 -4.55
C PHE A 166 2.20 -2.56 -5.60
N LYS A 167 1.46 -1.47 -5.60
CA LYS A 167 1.64 -0.35 -6.55
C LYS A 167 2.38 0.78 -5.87
N LYS A 168 3.39 1.31 -6.55
CA LYS A 168 4.21 2.43 -6.05
C LYS A 168 3.53 3.79 -6.20
N ASP A 169 2.43 3.86 -6.93
CA ASP A 169 1.56 5.04 -7.08
C ASP A 169 0.38 5.06 -6.09
N SER A 170 0.28 4.04 -5.24
CA SER A 170 -0.75 3.93 -4.20
C SER A 170 -0.15 4.10 -2.82
N VAL A 171 -0.55 5.14 -2.10
CA VAL A 171 -0.12 5.43 -0.73
C VAL A 171 -0.40 4.24 0.18
N ARG A 172 -1.62 3.68 0.12
CA ARG A 172 -2.02 2.49 0.88
C ARG A 172 -1.10 1.31 0.63
N ASP A 173 -0.80 1.03 -0.63
CA ASP A 173 0.04 -0.09 -1.00
C ASP A 173 1.46 0.05 -0.44
N VAL A 174 2.05 1.24 -0.56
CA VAL A 174 3.41 1.50 -0.07
C VAL A 174 3.48 1.38 1.45
N VAL A 175 2.51 1.96 2.17
CA VAL A 175 2.47 1.87 3.64
C VAL A 175 2.21 0.43 4.10
N CYS A 176 1.27 -0.29 3.49
CA CYS A 176 0.99 -1.68 3.84
C CYS A 176 2.14 -2.62 3.49
N GLU A 177 2.84 -2.39 2.38
CA GLU A 177 4.05 -3.12 2.02
C GLU A 177 5.15 -2.93 3.07
N TYR A 178 5.34 -1.70 3.56
CA TYR A 178 6.26 -1.40 4.66
C TYR A 178 5.92 -2.18 5.92
N LEU A 179 4.64 -2.17 6.35
CA LEU A 179 4.19 -2.89 7.54
C LEU A 179 4.48 -4.39 7.44
N LEU A 180 4.19 -4.99 6.28
CA LEU A 180 4.41 -6.42 6.03
C LEU A 180 5.90 -6.77 5.95
N THR A 181 6.71 -5.93 5.29
CA THR A 181 8.15 -6.14 5.13
C THR A 181 8.87 -6.10 6.47
N ASN A 182 8.48 -5.17 7.33
CA ASN A 182 9.10 -4.97 8.65
C ASN A 182 8.42 -5.77 9.77
N GLY A 183 7.37 -6.54 9.45
CA GLY A 183 6.66 -7.35 10.44
C GLY A 183 5.99 -6.53 11.54
N ILE A 184 5.49 -5.33 11.22
CA ILE A 184 4.82 -4.44 12.16
C ILE A 184 3.35 -4.88 12.29
N PHE A 185 3.10 -5.87 13.15
CA PHE A 185 1.77 -6.44 13.37
C PHE A 185 1.13 -5.99 14.69
N ASN A 186 1.88 -5.32 15.56
CA ASN A 186 1.32 -4.72 16.76
C ASN A 186 0.23 -3.71 16.37
N GLU A 187 -0.96 -3.85 16.95
CA GLU A 187 -2.14 -3.07 16.58
C GLU A 187 -1.89 -1.56 16.70
N GLN A 188 -1.32 -1.11 17.83
CA GLN A 188 -1.03 0.29 18.06
C GLN A 188 -0.04 0.86 17.04
N MET A 189 1.08 0.14 16.79
CA MET A 189 2.11 0.60 15.85
C MET A 189 1.58 0.61 14.41
N ARG A 190 0.82 -0.42 14.03
CA ARG A 190 0.17 -0.53 12.73
C ARG A 190 -0.80 0.63 12.50
N ASP A 191 -1.68 0.88 13.46
CA ASP A 191 -2.69 1.93 13.37
C ASP A 191 -2.06 3.33 13.38
N ASP A 192 -0.99 3.54 14.16
CA ASP A 192 -0.20 4.77 14.09
C ASP A 192 0.35 5.00 12.67
N CYS A 193 0.93 3.97 12.03
CA CYS A 193 1.45 4.07 10.66
C CYS A 193 0.34 4.35 9.64
N LEU A 194 -0.81 3.70 9.76
CA LEU A 194 -1.94 3.92 8.87
C LEU A 194 -2.52 5.34 9.04
N ASN A 195 -2.68 5.79 10.28
CA ASN A 195 -3.21 7.11 10.60
C ASN A 195 -2.29 8.24 10.14
N GLU A 196 -0.96 8.04 10.22
CA GLU A 196 0.03 9.03 9.76
C GLU A 196 -0.19 9.39 8.27
N TYR A 197 -0.61 8.42 7.47
CA TYR A 197 -0.92 8.59 6.05
C TYR A 197 -2.42 8.66 5.74
N LYS A 198 -3.26 8.91 6.77
CA LYS A 198 -4.72 9.03 6.66
C LYS A 198 -5.39 7.81 6.00
N ILE A 199 -4.79 6.65 6.14
CA ILE A 199 -5.36 5.39 5.66
C ILE A 199 -6.34 4.87 6.70
N THR A 200 -7.49 4.37 6.26
CA THR A 200 -8.49 3.78 7.15
C THR A 200 -7.90 2.62 7.94
N THR A 201 -8.03 2.67 9.26
CA THR A 201 -7.51 1.66 10.19
C THR A 201 -8.34 0.37 10.19
N LEU A 202 -7.73 -0.70 10.71
CA LEU A 202 -8.39 -1.98 10.95
C LEU A 202 -9.00 -2.02 12.38
N PRO A 203 -10.09 -2.74 12.64
CA PRO A 203 -10.78 -3.66 11.73
C PRO A 203 -11.65 -2.93 10.72
N ILE A 204 -11.71 -3.52 9.56
CA ILE A 204 -12.49 -3.00 8.45
C ILE A 204 -13.98 -3.11 8.78
N ARG A 205 -14.76 -2.09 8.42
CA ARG A 205 -16.21 -2.11 8.61
C ARG A 205 -16.81 -3.32 7.90
N ARG A 206 -17.81 -3.96 8.51
CA ARG A 206 -18.61 -4.99 7.83
C ARG A 206 -19.13 -4.39 6.52
N ALA A 207 -18.93 -5.11 5.42
CA ALA A 207 -19.73 -4.84 4.24
C ALA A 207 -21.19 -4.98 4.67
N ASP A 208 -21.93 -3.89 4.61
CA ASP A 208 -23.35 -3.94 4.93
C ASP A 208 -23.98 -4.99 4.03
N THR A 209 -24.68 -5.92 4.67
CA THR A 209 -25.40 -7.03 4.04
C THR A 209 -26.62 -6.54 3.25
N SER A 210 -26.75 -5.23 3.06
CA SER A 210 -27.91 -4.56 2.47
C SER A 210 -27.82 -4.39 0.95
N ASN A 211 -26.91 -5.05 0.25
CA ASN A 211 -26.97 -5.05 -1.21
C ASN A 211 -27.59 -6.37 -1.72
N PRO A 212 -28.94 -6.43 -1.93
CA PRO A 212 -29.64 -7.63 -2.37
C PRO A 212 -29.51 -7.91 -3.89
N GLN A 213 -28.69 -7.18 -4.61
CA GLN A 213 -28.67 -7.24 -6.08
C GLN A 213 -27.70 -8.25 -6.68
N GLN A 214 -27.26 -9.25 -5.94
CA GLN A 214 -26.41 -10.30 -6.51
C GLN A 214 -26.88 -11.68 -6.04
N GLU A 215 -28.09 -12.06 -6.40
CA GLU A 215 -28.49 -13.46 -6.53
C GLU A 215 -28.12 -14.01 -7.91
#